data_c67810f2ca2c8cecde844d67870e01d2
#
_entry.id   c67810f2ca2c8cecde844d67870e01d2
#
_cell.length_a   1.000
_cell.length_b   1.000
_cell.length_c   1.000
_cell.angle_alpha   90.00
_cell.angle_beta   90.00
_cell.angle_gamma   90.00
#
_symmetry.space_group_name_H-M   'P 1'
#
loop_
_entity.id
_entity.type
_entity.pdbx_description
1 polymer ?
#
loop_
_entity_poly.entity_id
_entity_poly.type
_entity_poly.pdbx_seq_one_letter_code
_entity_poly.pdbx_strand_id
1 'polypeptide(L)'
;IEKLINERHRRYGLVAECVLNDPLYPTTHHIDDNDNDGLWTAYHVAAMSLAYGATKDTAAKDSAKESMHALYMLQNASGVPGLVARSVLPPEQGAQRDADRPEEKRQWRKTPDGKMYWKSDTSSDEIDGHFLAFYAYYEHVAQHDPEEKKLCIEQCKKLIDYLADNNYQLI
;
A
#
# COMPACT_ATOMS: atom_id res chain seq x y z
N ILE A 1 2.76 -19.40 -5.08
CA ILE A 1 1.94 -18.19 -4.96
C ILE A 1 2.83 -16.96 -5.12
N GLU A 2 3.90 -16.80 -4.34
CA GLU A 2 4.77 -15.61 -4.38
C GLU A 2 5.30 -15.27 -5.78
N LYS A 3 5.72 -16.29 -6.54
CA LYS A 3 6.13 -16.11 -7.94
C LYS A 3 5.03 -15.49 -8.79
N LEU A 4 3.77 -15.90 -8.62
CA LEU A 4 2.64 -15.34 -9.38
C LEU A 4 2.34 -13.89 -8.97
N ILE A 5 2.46 -13.57 -7.68
CA ILE A 5 2.29 -12.21 -7.19
C ILE A 5 3.35 -11.30 -7.83
N ASN A 6 4.61 -11.72 -7.80
CA ASN A 6 5.71 -10.94 -8.37
C ASN A 6 5.61 -10.75 -9.89
N GLU A 7 5.14 -11.77 -10.62
CA GLU A 7 5.00 -11.72 -12.08
C GLU A 7 3.78 -10.94 -12.56
N ARG A 8 2.68 -10.88 -11.77
CA ARG A 8 1.39 -10.43 -12.26
C ARG A 8 0.74 -9.31 -11.46
N HIS A 9 1.15 -9.10 -10.21
CA HIS A 9 0.44 -8.20 -9.30
C HIS A 9 1.33 -7.07 -8.75
N ARG A 10 2.63 -7.05 -9.05
CA ARG A 10 3.54 -6.04 -8.50
C ARG A 10 3.49 -4.74 -9.27
N ARG A 11 3.19 -3.65 -8.55
CA ARG A 11 3.21 -2.28 -9.07
C ARG A 11 3.69 -1.32 -7.98
N TYR A 12 4.86 -0.72 -8.17
CA TYR A 12 5.49 0.18 -7.18
C TYR A 12 5.67 -0.44 -5.78
N GLY A 13 5.92 -1.75 -5.71
CA GLY A 13 5.97 -2.49 -4.44
C GLY A 13 4.61 -2.86 -3.86
N LEU A 14 3.52 -2.33 -4.39
CA LEU A 14 2.14 -2.70 -4.04
C LEU A 14 1.75 -4.03 -4.69
N VAL A 15 0.82 -4.72 -4.07
CA VAL A 15 0.07 -5.82 -4.67
C VAL A 15 -1.22 -5.25 -5.24
N ALA A 16 -1.30 -5.20 -6.55
CA ALA A 16 -2.38 -4.55 -7.29
C ALA A 16 -3.22 -5.54 -8.09
N GLU A 17 -4.31 -5.07 -8.67
CA GLU A 17 -5.19 -5.89 -9.49
C GLU A 17 -4.51 -6.34 -10.78
N CYS A 18 -4.72 -7.59 -11.17
CA CYS A 18 -4.31 -8.15 -12.44
C CYS A 18 -5.54 -8.46 -13.28
N VAL A 19 -5.72 -7.72 -14.35
CA VAL A 19 -6.83 -7.89 -15.29
C VAL A 19 -6.37 -8.70 -16.49
N LEU A 20 -7.04 -9.80 -16.79
CA LEU A 20 -6.76 -10.59 -17.98
C LEU A 20 -7.30 -9.88 -19.23
N ASN A 21 -6.46 -9.71 -20.23
CA ASN A 21 -6.89 -9.14 -21.52
C ASN A 21 -7.80 -10.12 -22.29
N ASP A 22 -7.54 -11.42 -22.14
CA ASP A 22 -8.35 -12.51 -22.68
C ASP A 22 -8.40 -13.65 -21.65
N PRO A 23 -9.59 -14.06 -21.16
CA PRO A 23 -9.74 -15.15 -20.21
C PRO A 23 -9.17 -16.50 -20.67
N LEU A 24 -9.08 -16.72 -21.98
CA LEU A 24 -8.53 -17.96 -22.55
C LEU A 24 -6.98 -17.96 -22.55
N TYR A 25 -6.35 -16.78 -22.41
CA TYR A 25 -4.91 -16.61 -22.44
C TYR A 25 -4.41 -15.90 -21.18
N PRO A 26 -4.25 -16.61 -20.05
CA PRO A 26 -3.88 -16.01 -18.75
C PRO A 26 -2.49 -15.37 -18.71
N THR A 27 -1.69 -15.52 -19.78
CA THR A 27 -0.42 -14.81 -19.94
C THR A 27 -0.58 -13.39 -20.49
N THR A 28 -1.75 -13.07 -21.03
CA THR A 28 -2.08 -11.73 -21.56
C THR A 28 -2.84 -10.94 -20.49
N HIS A 29 -2.14 -10.11 -19.74
CA HIS A 29 -2.70 -9.33 -18.67
C HIS A 29 -2.09 -7.94 -18.59
N HIS A 30 -2.74 -7.05 -17.87
CA HIS A 30 -2.18 -5.78 -17.41
C HIS A 30 -2.48 -5.59 -15.93
N ILE A 31 -1.66 -4.80 -15.27
CA ILE A 31 -1.83 -4.45 -13.87
C ILE A 31 -2.51 -3.09 -13.81
N ASP A 32 -3.60 -3.00 -13.05
CA ASP A 32 -4.34 -1.76 -12.87
C ASP A 32 -4.37 -1.34 -11.39
N ASP A 33 -4.80 -0.11 -11.12
CA ASP A 33 -5.06 0.33 -9.77
C ASP A 33 -6.41 -0.19 -9.27
N ASN A 34 -6.47 -0.43 -7.97
CA ASN A 34 -7.70 -0.87 -7.29
C ASN A 34 -7.92 -0.04 -6.02
N ASP A 35 -9.15 0.01 -5.55
CA ASP A 35 -9.50 0.67 -4.29
C ASP A 35 -8.87 0.01 -3.06
N ASN A 36 -8.37 -1.21 -3.22
CA ASN A 36 -7.80 -2.02 -2.15
C ASN A 36 -6.31 -2.36 -2.38
N ASP A 37 -5.58 -1.56 -3.15
CA ASP A 37 -4.14 -1.80 -3.35
C ASP A 37 -3.38 -1.84 -2.01
N GLY A 38 -3.72 -0.94 -1.07
CA GLY A 38 -3.14 -0.94 0.27
C GLY A 38 -3.53 -2.18 1.08
N LEU A 39 -4.81 -2.55 1.08
CA LEU A 39 -5.32 -3.72 1.80
C LEU A 39 -4.64 -5.02 1.32
N TRP A 40 -4.60 -5.28 0.01
CA TRP A 40 -3.96 -6.48 -0.53
C TRP A 40 -2.45 -6.50 -0.27
N THR A 41 -1.80 -5.34 -0.36
CA THR A 41 -0.38 -5.19 -0.01
C THR A 41 -0.15 -5.48 1.46
N ALA A 42 -1.03 -5.03 2.35
CA ALA A 42 -0.95 -5.29 3.78
C ALA A 42 -1.07 -6.78 4.12
N TYR A 43 -1.99 -7.51 3.49
CA TYR A 43 -2.07 -8.97 3.62
C TYR A 43 -0.80 -9.66 3.12
N HIS A 44 -0.22 -9.16 2.04
CA HIS A 44 1.05 -9.71 1.54
C HIS A 44 2.20 -9.45 2.53
N VAL A 45 2.31 -8.23 3.09
CA VAL A 45 3.29 -7.93 4.15
C VAL A 45 3.14 -8.90 5.32
N ALA A 46 1.91 -9.10 5.80
CA ALA A 46 1.65 -10.00 6.92
C ALA A 46 2.04 -11.44 6.58
N ALA A 47 1.64 -11.94 5.40
CA ALA A 47 1.97 -13.30 4.96
C ALA A 47 3.49 -13.52 4.86
N MET A 48 4.22 -12.59 4.24
CA MET A 48 5.67 -12.71 4.09
C MET A 48 6.43 -12.53 5.41
N SER A 49 5.94 -11.66 6.30
CA SER A 49 6.50 -11.51 7.65
C SER A 49 6.34 -12.78 8.47
N LEU A 50 5.16 -13.39 8.45
CA LEU A 50 4.89 -14.67 9.12
C LEU A 50 5.71 -15.82 8.50
N ALA A 51 5.84 -15.86 7.18
CA ALA A 51 6.68 -16.83 6.48
C ALA A 51 8.15 -16.71 6.93
N TYR A 52 8.68 -15.50 6.97
CA TYR A 52 10.01 -15.26 7.51
C TYR A 52 10.13 -15.64 9.00
N GLY A 53 9.11 -15.31 9.80
CA GLY A 53 9.05 -15.68 11.21
C GLY A 53 9.19 -17.21 11.42
N ALA A 54 8.52 -17.98 10.57
CA ALA A 54 8.50 -19.44 10.65
C ALA A 54 9.72 -20.11 10.02
N THR A 55 10.22 -19.61 8.88
CA THR A 55 11.21 -20.31 8.06
C THR A 55 12.61 -19.69 8.09
N LYS A 56 12.70 -18.41 8.48
CA LYS A 56 13.91 -17.57 8.34
C LYS A 56 14.39 -17.40 6.90
N ASP A 57 13.51 -17.60 5.92
CA ASP A 57 13.79 -17.36 4.51
C ASP A 57 13.97 -15.85 4.26
N THR A 58 15.17 -15.47 3.85
CA THR A 58 15.51 -14.07 3.57
C THR A 58 14.73 -13.48 2.40
N ALA A 59 14.34 -14.30 1.42
CA ALA A 59 13.51 -13.84 0.30
C ALA A 59 12.12 -13.39 0.80
N ALA A 60 11.54 -14.10 1.76
CA ALA A 60 10.29 -13.69 2.39
C ALA A 60 10.46 -12.38 3.19
N LYS A 61 11.60 -12.22 3.90
CA LYS A 61 11.92 -10.98 4.60
C LYS A 61 12.01 -9.80 3.62
N ASP A 62 12.74 -9.95 2.53
CA ASP A 62 12.96 -8.89 1.56
C ASP A 62 11.63 -8.49 0.86
N SER A 63 10.79 -9.47 0.53
CA SER A 63 9.45 -9.25 -0.03
C SER A 63 8.53 -8.51 0.96
N ALA A 64 8.56 -8.88 2.24
CA ALA A 64 7.82 -8.17 3.29
C ALA A 64 8.29 -6.71 3.41
N LYS A 65 9.60 -6.48 3.40
CA LYS A 65 10.21 -5.15 3.51
C LYS A 65 9.82 -4.27 2.32
N GLU A 66 9.94 -4.76 1.10
CA GLU A 66 9.55 -4.04 -0.11
C GLU A 66 8.08 -3.58 -0.05
N SER A 67 7.17 -4.50 0.28
CA SER A 67 5.75 -4.19 0.38
C SER A 67 5.42 -3.28 1.55
N MET A 68 6.11 -3.41 2.69
CA MET A 68 5.92 -2.51 3.82
C MET A 68 6.34 -1.08 3.47
N HIS A 69 7.43 -0.90 2.75
CA HIS A 69 7.85 0.41 2.25
C HIS A 69 6.85 1.01 1.24
N ALA A 70 6.17 0.17 0.45
CA ALA A 70 5.07 0.62 -0.40
C ALA A 70 3.85 1.08 0.43
N LEU A 71 3.53 0.43 1.54
CA LEU A 71 2.51 0.94 2.48
C LEU A 71 2.92 2.29 3.09
N TYR A 72 4.20 2.47 3.45
CA TYR A 72 4.70 3.77 3.92
C TYR A 72 4.58 4.85 2.83
N MET A 73 4.79 4.50 1.57
CA MET A 73 4.54 5.40 0.44
C MET A 73 3.07 5.84 0.40
N LEU A 74 2.11 4.92 0.55
CA LEU A 74 0.67 5.26 0.61
C LEU A 74 0.35 6.18 1.80
N GLN A 75 0.95 5.96 2.96
CA GLN A 75 0.75 6.79 4.15
C GLN A 75 1.34 8.20 4.04
N ASN A 76 2.30 8.41 3.16
CA ASN A 76 2.94 9.70 2.98
C ASN A 76 2.51 10.41 1.68
N ALA A 77 1.73 9.74 0.82
CA ALA A 77 1.36 10.23 -0.51
C ALA A 77 0.52 11.52 -0.49
N SER A 78 -0.35 11.66 0.51
CA SER A 78 -1.19 12.85 0.68
C SER A 78 -0.41 14.09 1.13
N GLY A 79 0.74 13.91 1.78
CA GLY A 79 1.47 14.94 2.50
C GLY A 79 0.88 15.28 3.87
N VAL A 80 -0.25 14.69 4.23
CA VAL A 80 -0.86 14.80 5.57
C VAL A 80 -0.45 13.58 6.39
N PRO A 81 0.26 13.74 7.51
CA PRO A 81 0.72 12.61 8.30
C PRO A 81 -0.44 11.72 8.75
N GLY A 82 -0.39 10.44 8.42
CA GLY A 82 -1.39 9.44 8.80
C GLY A 82 -2.64 9.37 7.91
N LEU A 83 -2.82 10.29 6.96
CA LEU A 83 -3.89 10.17 5.95
C LEU A 83 -3.43 9.23 4.83
N VAL A 84 -3.96 8.03 4.82
CA VAL A 84 -3.57 6.96 3.92
C VAL A 84 -4.21 7.11 2.54
N ALA A 85 -3.41 6.99 1.48
CA ALA A 85 -3.90 6.84 0.12
C ALA A 85 -4.32 5.39 -0.17
N ARG A 86 -5.36 5.19 -0.97
CA ARG A 86 -5.75 3.84 -1.43
C ARG A 86 -4.81 3.26 -2.47
N SER A 87 -4.34 4.11 -3.38
CA SER A 87 -3.46 3.74 -4.48
C SER A 87 -2.65 4.95 -4.95
N VAL A 88 -1.64 4.72 -5.79
CA VAL A 88 -0.86 5.75 -6.45
C VAL A 88 -0.70 5.45 -7.94
N LEU A 89 -0.60 6.51 -8.75
CA LEU A 89 -0.38 6.43 -10.19
C LEU A 89 0.67 7.47 -10.62
N PRO A 90 1.42 7.19 -11.71
CA PRO A 90 2.28 8.19 -12.31
C PRO A 90 1.43 9.34 -12.91
N PRO A 91 2.04 10.53 -13.11
CA PRO A 91 1.30 11.73 -13.51
C PRO A 91 0.47 11.59 -14.79
N GLU A 92 0.99 10.88 -15.77
CA GLU A 92 0.33 10.68 -17.06
C GLU A 92 -0.94 9.82 -16.97
N GLN A 93 -1.00 8.91 -16.00
CA GLN A 93 -2.18 8.08 -15.75
C GLN A 93 -3.13 8.75 -14.76
N GLY A 94 -2.61 9.24 -13.64
CA GLY A 94 -3.41 9.85 -12.59
C GLY A 94 -4.15 11.12 -13.06
N ALA A 95 -3.56 11.90 -13.96
CA ALA A 95 -4.20 13.08 -14.52
C ALA A 95 -5.44 12.77 -15.37
N GLN A 96 -5.56 11.55 -15.88
CA GLN A 96 -6.67 11.13 -16.75
C GLN A 96 -7.83 10.50 -15.96
N ARG A 97 -7.57 10.02 -14.72
CA ARG A 97 -8.56 9.25 -13.96
C ARG A 97 -9.83 10.04 -13.70
N ASP A 98 -9.88 11.11 -13.15
CA ASP A 98 -11.08 11.88 -12.85
C ASP A 98 -11.20 13.17 -13.71
N ALA A 99 -10.58 13.20 -14.88
CA ALA A 99 -10.48 14.41 -15.70
C ALA A 99 -11.83 15.01 -16.11
N ASP A 100 -12.85 14.16 -16.27
CA ASP A 100 -14.23 14.51 -16.59
C ASP A 100 -15.07 14.92 -15.37
N ARG A 101 -14.55 14.74 -14.14
CA ARG A 101 -15.26 15.12 -12.91
C ARG A 101 -14.92 16.55 -12.49
N PRO A 102 -15.87 17.27 -11.88
CA PRO A 102 -15.59 18.52 -11.19
C PRO A 102 -14.47 18.34 -10.16
N GLU A 103 -13.62 19.34 -10.00
CA GLU A 103 -12.41 19.24 -9.17
C GLU A 103 -12.72 18.81 -7.73
N GLU A 104 -13.81 19.32 -7.14
CA GLU A 104 -14.26 19.00 -5.79
C GLU A 104 -14.73 17.54 -5.62
N LYS A 105 -15.00 16.83 -6.74
CA LYS A 105 -15.41 15.41 -6.75
C LYS A 105 -14.31 14.48 -7.18
N ARG A 106 -13.11 15.00 -7.46
CA ARG A 106 -11.97 14.16 -7.86
C ARG A 106 -11.40 13.40 -6.67
N GLN A 107 -11.19 12.12 -6.87
CA GLN A 107 -10.54 11.24 -5.90
C GLN A 107 -9.02 11.23 -6.10
N TRP A 108 -8.54 11.47 -7.34
CA TRP A 108 -7.12 11.49 -7.65
C TRP A 108 -6.51 12.88 -7.51
N ARG A 109 -5.52 13.00 -6.65
CA ARG A 109 -4.85 14.27 -6.29
C ARG A 109 -3.35 14.14 -6.48
N LYS A 110 -2.67 15.23 -6.82
CA LYS A 110 -1.20 15.23 -6.90
C LYS A 110 -0.59 15.06 -5.52
N THR A 111 0.52 14.30 -5.45
CA THR A 111 1.39 14.32 -4.28
C THR A 111 2.02 15.71 -4.12
N PRO A 112 2.45 16.12 -2.91
CA PRO A 112 3.07 17.43 -2.68
C PRO A 112 4.28 17.74 -3.56
N ASP A 113 5.06 16.70 -3.92
CA ASP A 113 6.23 16.82 -4.80
C ASP A 113 5.87 16.77 -6.30
N GLY A 114 4.59 16.54 -6.63
CA GLY A 114 4.06 16.44 -7.99
C GLY A 114 4.48 15.22 -8.80
N LYS A 115 5.20 14.28 -8.19
CA LYS A 115 5.75 13.11 -8.91
C LYS A 115 4.74 11.99 -9.15
N MET A 116 3.69 11.94 -8.33
CA MET A 116 2.64 10.93 -8.42
C MET A 116 1.26 11.58 -8.26
N TYR A 117 0.22 10.81 -8.54
CA TYR A 117 -1.14 11.02 -8.07
C TYR A 117 -1.45 9.96 -7.02
N TRP A 118 -2.21 10.32 -6.02
CA TRP A 118 -2.71 9.44 -4.97
C TRP A 118 -4.23 9.44 -4.95
N LYS A 119 -4.81 8.28 -4.65
CA LYS A 119 -6.26 8.13 -4.53
C LYS A 119 -6.69 8.40 -3.11
N SER A 120 -7.58 9.37 -2.94
CA SER A 120 -8.22 9.70 -1.67
C SER A 120 -9.42 8.78 -1.40
N ASP A 121 -10.22 9.10 -0.40
CA ASP A 121 -11.42 8.33 -0.06
C ASP A 121 -11.05 6.98 0.57
N THR A 122 -10.12 7.03 1.54
CA THR A 122 -9.68 5.85 2.28
C THR A 122 -10.84 5.23 3.07
N SER A 123 -10.72 3.95 3.40
CA SER A 123 -11.76 3.16 4.07
C SER A 123 -11.22 2.45 5.32
N SER A 124 -12.13 1.96 6.16
CA SER A 124 -11.76 1.26 7.40
C SER A 124 -11.00 -0.05 7.13
N ASP A 125 -11.36 -0.78 6.08
CA ASP A 125 -10.67 -2.02 5.69
C ASP A 125 -9.22 -1.77 5.23
N GLU A 126 -8.96 -0.65 4.52
CA GLU A 126 -7.58 -0.22 4.24
C GLU A 126 -6.79 -0.01 5.53
N ILE A 127 -7.37 0.69 6.50
CA ILE A 127 -6.71 0.97 7.78
C ILE A 127 -6.50 -0.31 8.59
N ASP A 128 -7.49 -1.20 8.62
CA ASP A 128 -7.36 -2.51 9.29
C ASP A 128 -6.23 -3.34 8.68
N GLY A 129 -6.10 -3.31 7.34
CA GLY A 129 -4.98 -3.91 6.64
C GLY A 129 -3.63 -3.33 7.09
N HIS A 130 -3.51 -2.01 7.14
CA HIS A 130 -2.28 -1.37 7.62
C HIS A 130 -1.91 -1.78 9.05
N PHE A 131 -2.86 -1.87 9.97
CA PHE A 131 -2.59 -2.34 11.35
C PHE A 131 -2.14 -3.79 11.39
N LEU A 132 -2.74 -4.66 10.59
CA LEU A 132 -2.29 -6.05 10.46
C LEU A 132 -0.85 -6.13 9.95
N ALA A 133 -0.51 -5.34 8.93
CA ALA A 133 0.85 -5.27 8.40
C ALA A 133 1.84 -4.78 9.45
N PHE A 134 1.53 -3.70 10.17
CA PHE A 134 2.38 -3.17 11.25
C PHE A 134 2.66 -4.23 12.30
N TYR A 135 1.63 -4.94 12.76
CA TYR A 135 1.78 -5.97 13.77
C TYR A 135 2.70 -7.09 13.29
N ALA A 136 2.38 -7.72 12.14
CA ALA A 136 3.14 -8.85 11.65
C ALA A 136 4.59 -8.48 11.28
N TYR A 137 4.77 -7.32 10.63
CA TYR A 137 6.07 -6.83 10.25
C TYR A 137 6.95 -6.48 11.45
N TYR A 138 6.39 -5.80 12.44
CA TYR A 138 7.11 -5.47 13.66
C TYR A 138 7.60 -6.72 14.39
N GLU A 139 6.72 -7.69 14.63
CA GLU A 139 7.02 -8.90 15.39
C GLU A 139 8.06 -9.79 14.71
N HIS A 140 8.04 -9.91 13.39
CA HIS A 140 8.86 -10.90 12.70
C HIS A 140 10.06 -10.31 11.95
N VAL A 141 10.00 -9.05 11.55
CA VAL A 141 11.03 -8.42 10.71
C VAL A 141 11.67 -7.22 11.42
N ALA A 142 10.89 -6.19 11.73
CA ALA A 142 11.41 -4.89 12.11
C ALA A 142 12.11 -4.90 13.49
N GLN A 143 11.62 -5.66 14.48
CA GLN A 143 12.16 -5.64 15.84
C GLN A 143 13.66 -6.00 15.92
N HIS A 144 14.19 -6.69 14.92
CA HIS A 144 15.59 -7.10 14.83
C HIS A 144 16.47 -6.19 13.96
N ASP A 145 15.86 -5.13 13.39
CA ASP A 145 16.52 -4.13 12.56
C ASP A 145 16.21 -2.73 13.14
N PRO A 146 17.16 -2.04 13.77
CA PRO A 146 16.90 -0.77 14.46
C PRO A 146 16.30 0.32 13.58
N GLU A 147 16.70 0.39 12.29
CA GLU A 147 16.17 1.39 11.34
C GLU A 147 14.74 1.06 10.95
N GLU A 148 14.46 -0.19 10.60
CA GLU A 148 13.10 -0.65 10.26
C GLU A 148 12.17 -0.54 11.46
N LYS A 149 12.66 -0.88 12.66
CA LYS A 149 11.92 -0.74 13.92
C LYS A 149 11.47 0.69 14.15
N LYS A 150 12.41 1.64 14.04
CA LYS A 150 12.13 3.06 14.21
C LYS A 150 11.10 3.54 13.21
N LEU A 151 11.31 3.22 11.93
CA LEU A 151 10.39 3.62 10.84
C LEU A 151 8.99 3.04 11.03
N CYS A 152 8.89 1.76 11.35
CA CYS A 152 7.62 1.06 11.60
C CYS A 152 6.83 1.75 12.74
N ILE A 153 7.48 2.05 13.87
CA ILE A 153 6.87 2.74 15.01
C ILE A 153 6.41 4.16 14.61
N GLU A 154 7.25 4.91 13.91
CA GLU A 154 6.92 6.28 13.48
C GLU A 154 5.71 6.32 12.56
N GLN A 155 5.64 5.42 11.58
CA GLN A 155 4.53 5.37 10.63
C GLN A 155 3.23 4.88 11.29
N CYS A 156 3.31 3.86 12.14
CA CYS A 156 2.16 3.40 12.92
C CYS A 156 1.62 4.51 13.83
N LYS A 157 2.51 5.24 14.49
CA LYS A 157 2.13 6.36 15.36
C LYS A 157 1.42 7.47 14.57
N LYS A 158 1.91 7.87 13.39
CA LYS A 158 1.24 8.87 12.54
C LYS A 158 -0.19 8.47 12.20
N LEU A 159 -0.42 7.19 11.88
CA LEU A 159 -1.75 6.69 11.57
C LEU A 159 -2.68 6.76 12.79
N ILE A 160 -2.20 6.34 13.97
CA ILE A 160 -2.97 6.39 15.22
C ILE A 160 -3.27 7.85 15.61
N ASP A 161 -2.28 8.73 15.55
CA ASP A 161 -2.46 10.15 15.86
C ASP A 161 -3.50 10.78 14.93
N TYR A 162 -3.42 10.51 13.62
CA TYR A 162 -4.40 11.01 12.65
C TYR A 162 -5.84 10.57 12.99
N LEU A 163 -6.04 9.30 13.29
CA LEU A 163 -7.35 8.77 13.67
C LEU A 163 -7.87 9.42 14.95
N ALA A 164 -7.02 9.57 15.96
CA ALA A 164 -7.41 10.17 17.24
C ALA A 164 -7.76 11.66 17.08
N ASP A 165 -6.95 12.41 16.33
CA ASP A 165 -7.14 13.84 16.11
C ASP A 165 -8.37 14.15 15.25
N ASN A 166 -8.82 13.20 14.41
CA ASN A 166 -10.00 13.32 13.56
C ASN A 166 -11.24 12.59 14.11
N ASN A 167 -11.31 12.33 15.42
CA ASN A 167 -12.45 11.66 16.06
C ASN A 167 -12.77 10.30 15.42
N TYR A 168 -11.74 9.55 15.02
CA TYR A 168 -11.84 8.26 14.34
C TYR A 168 -12.58 8.31 13.00
N GLN A 169 -12.56 9.46 12.34
CA GLN A 169 -13.09 9.61 11.00
C GLN A 169 -11.95 9.55 9.97
N LEU A 170 -12.23 8.85 8.88
CA LEU A 170 -11.34 8.72 7.72
C LEU A 170 -11.78 9.73 6.65
N ILE A 171 -11.32 10.96 6.73
CA ILE A 171 -11.77 12.02 5.82
C ILE A 171 -10.68 12.32 4.79
#